data_ebf0967808070927debd12ccc6fce19c
#
_entry.id   ebf0967808070927debd12ccc6fce19c
#
_cell.length_a   1.000
_cell.length_b   1.000
_cell.length_c   1.000
_cell.angle_alpha   90.00
_cell.angle_beta   90.00
_cell.angle_gamma   90.00
#
_symmetry.space_group_name_H-M   'P 1'
#
loop_
_entity.id
_entity.type
_entity.pdbx_description
1 polymer ?
#
loop_
_entity_poly.entity_id
_entity_poly.type
_entity_poly.pdbx_seq_one_letter_code
_entity_poly.pdbx_strand_id
1 'polypeptide(L)'
;PIWSEEIPSEIQSHIDPAHVNTIIKIHQRETIYKEILDVFDDCQIILFLRNITSIKFLRNNVLEFEIKKNSLGHKLYNLLYNNHLKSCWYISDSIAEISESLRDKLFKLSDEECPVKLKEAQKTKITFAALITDGNIQTLENAIIYNYLPTKVKYDFPYIVNSDFITNAERTQLLSNEWNEFLFYEIAKKQFDFLIELHSTKFKFDILRLLKSKFSTYSIDKLKSAFNLGLSETISN
;
A
#
# COMPACT_ATOMS: atom_id res chain seq x y z
N PRO A 1 23.61 11.96 -10.38
CA PRO A 1 23.42 12.48 -9.03
C PRO A 1 24.80 12.74 -8.42
N ILE A 2 25.00 13.94 -7.90
CA ILE A 2 26.20 14.28 -7.14
C ILE A 2 25.88 13.91 -5.70
N TRP A 3 26.61 12.93 -5.15
CA TRP A 3 26.53 12.59 -3.74
C TRP A 3 27.39 13.60 -2.98
N SER A 4 26.80 14.28 -2.01
CA SER A 4 27.52 15.14 -1.08
C SER A 4 27.39 14.53 0.31
N GLU A 5 28.50 14.39 1.02
CA GLU A 5 28.53 13.99 2.43
C GLU A 5 28.22 15.17 3.36
N GLU A 6 28.27 16.39 2.85
CA GLU A 6 27.97 17.59 3.62
C GLU A 6 26.51 18.01 3.47
N ILE A 7 25.83 18.13 4.59
CA ILE A 7 24.45 18.63 4.66
C ILE A 7 24.51 20.15 4.61
N PRO A 8 23.81 20.80 3.66
CA PRO A 8 23.74 22.24 3.62
C PRO A 8 23.26 22.84 4.95
N SER A 9 23.94 23.87 5.43
CA SER A 9 23.66 24.49 6.73
C SER A 9 22.23 24.98 6.87
N GLU A 10 21.61 25.41 5.76
CA GLU A 10 20.25 25.93 5.70
C GLU A 10 19.19 24.89 6.02
N ILE A 11 19.49 23.61 5.80
CA ILE A 11 18.52 22.52 6.07
C ILE A 11 18.86 21.73 7.32
N GLN A 12 19.98 21.98 7.98
CA GLN A 12 20.39 21.25 9.19
C GLN A 12 19.34 21.33 10.30
N SER A 13 18.66 22.46 10.46
CA SER A 13 17.60 22.66 11.47
C SER A 13 16.36 21.77 11.23
N HIS A 14 16.20 21.21 10.01
CA HIS A 14 15.08 20.35 9.65
C HIS A 14 15.40 18.86 9.75
N ILE A 15 16.65 18.53 10.12
CA ILE A 15 17.14 17.17 10.24
C ILE A 15 17.16 16.78 11.71
N ASP A 16 16.60 15.63 12.03
CA ASP A 16 16.78 15.01 13.35
C ASP A 16 18.07 14.20 13.37
N PRO A 17 19.11 14.62 14.09
CA PRO A 17 20.39 13.91 14.12
C PRO A 17 20.30 12.51 14.79
N ALA A 18 19.21 12.22 15.51
CA ALA A 18 18.98 10.92 16.15
C ALA A 18 18.39 9.88 15.19
N HIS A 19 17.96 10.30 14.00
CA HIS A 19 17.33 9.42 13.02
C HIS A 19 18.08 9.42 11.68
N VAL A 20 17.98 8.31 10.96
CA VAL A 20 18.51 8.22 9.59
C VAL A 20 17.66 9.08 8.68
N ASN A 21 18.28 10.04 8.00
CA ASN A 21 17.62 10.96 7.09
C ASN A 21 18.12 10.74 5.65
N THR A 22 17.23 10.80 4.70
CA THR A 22 17.54 10.87 3.28
C THR A 22 17.07 12.22 2.75
N ILE A 23 17.97 12.97 2.11
CA ILE A 23 17.68 14.27 1.53
C ILE A 23 17.76 14.14 0.03
N ILE A 24 16.67 14.50 -0.66
CA ILE A 24 16.62 14.54 -2.11
C ILE A 24 16.39 15.99 -2.53
N LYS A 25 17.40 16.60 -3.21
CA LYS A 25 17.30 17.94 -3.76
C LYS A 25 16.97 17.87 -5.25
N ILE A 26 15.86 18.47 -5.64
CA ILE A 26 15.38 18.46 -7.02
C ILE A 26 15.27 19.92 -7.51
N HIS A 27 15.86 20.21 -8.68
CA HIS A 27 15.59 21.44 -9.41
C HIS A 27 14.38 21.20 -10.32
N GLN A 28 13.28 21.89 -10.05
CA GLN A 28 12.03 21.64 -10.76
C GLN A 28 11.41 22.92 -11.33
N ARG A 29 10.54 22.74 -12.34
CA ARG A 29 9.66 23.78 -12.84
C ARG A 29 8.42 23.92 -11.95
N GLU A 30 7.83 25.10 -11.90
CA GLU A 30 6.66 25.39 -11.06
C GLU A 30 5.43 24.50 -11.35
N THR A 31 5.30 24.01 -12.59
CA THR A 31 4.21 23.10 -12.98
C THR A 31 4.23 21.78 -12.21
N ILE A 32 5.40 21.27 -11.83
CA ILE A 32 5.56 20.01 -11.09
C ILE A 32 5.19 20.20 -9.61
N TYR A 33 5.26 21.41 -9.10
CA TYR A 33 4.96 21.69 -7.70
C TYR A 33 3.52 21.33 -7.31
N LYS A 34 2.53 21.66 -8.16
CA LYS A 34 1.13 21.30 -7.91
C LYS A 34 0.91 19.79 -7.87
N GLU A 35 1.54 19.06 -8.81
CA GLU A 35 1.47 17.61 -8.83
C GLU A 35 2.06 16.98 -7.56
N ILE A 36 3.14 17.57 -7.03
CA ILE A 36 3.72 17.14 -5.75
C ILE A 36 2.71 17.37 -4.62
N LEU A 37 2.10 18.55 -4.52
CA LEU A 37 1.12 18.83 -3.48
C LEU A 37 -0.06 17.85 -3.52
N ASP A 38 -0.58 17.57 -4.71
CA ASP A 38 -1.70 16.64 -4.90
C ASP A 38 -1.35 15.21 -4.41
N VAL A 39 -0.11 14.77 -4.65
CA VAL A 39 0.37 13.44 -4.20
C VAL A 39 0.49 13.36 -2.67
N PHE A 40 0.77 14.47 -2.00
CA PHE A 40 1.00 14.49 -0.55
C PHE A 40 -0.21 14.95 0.27
N ASP A 41 -1.27 15.49 -0.35
CA ASP A 41 -2.39 16.09 0.38
C ASP A 41 -3.13 15.12 1.32
N ASP A 42 -3.37 13.88 0.89
CA ASP A 42 -4.05 12.87 1.72
C ASP A 42 -3.10 12.12 2.67
N CYS A 43 -1.79 12.39 2.58
CA CYS A 43 -0.71 11.73 3.34
C CYS A 43 -0.59 10.20 3.10
N GLN A 44 -1.38 9.60 2.23
CA GLN A 44 -1.41 8.15 2.07
C GLN A 44 -0.14 7.57 1.46
N ILE A 45 0.68 8.38 0.79
CA ILE A 45 1.96 7.95 0.22
C ILE A 45 2.88 7.30 1.27
N ILE A 46 2.80 7.72 2.54
CA ILE A 46 3.64 7.19 3.63
C ILE A 46 3.06 5.92 4.26
N LEU A 47 1.82 5.53 3.93
CA LEU A 47 1.06 4.52 4.66
C LEU A 47 1.80 3.18 4.77
N PHE A 48 2.40 2.70 3.67
CA PHE A 48 3.07 1.39 3.62
C PHE A 48 4.61 1.49 3.59
N LEU A 49 5.17 2.69 3.71
CA LEU A 49 6.62 2.84 3.84
C LEU A 49 7.06 2.31 5.21
N ARG A 50 8.02 1.35 5.20
CA ARG A 50 8.41 0.60 6.40
C ARG A 50 9.29 1.44 7.35
N ASN A 51 10.28 2.11 6.78
CA ASN A 51 11.34 2.79 7.52
C ASN A 51 11.21 4.32 7.49
N ILE A 52 10.20 4.83 6.76
CA ILE A 52 9.95 6.26 6.65
C ILE A 52 8.70 6.57 7.46
N THR A 53 8.86 7.34 8.51
CA THR A 53 7.77 7.78 9.40
C THR A 53 7.43 9.25 9.23
N SER A 54 8.29 10.02 8.56
CA SER A 54 8.07 11.43 8.25
C SER A 54 8.67 11.79 6.90
N ILE A 55 7.99 12.64 6.15
CA ILE A 55 8.49 13.29 4.92
C ILE A 55 8.29 14.78 5.10
N LYS A 56 9.39 15.53 4.98
CA LYS A 56 9.39 17.00 5.00
C LYS A 56 9.62 17.54 3.60
N PHE A 57 8.79 18.45 3.17
CA PHE A 57 8.95 19.13 1.91
C PHE A 57 9.44 20.55 2.15
N LEU A 58 10.61 20.85 1.57
CA LEU A 58 11.22 22.18 1.68
C LEU A 58 11.25 22.83 0.28
N ARG A 59 10.87 24.10 0.21
CA ARG A 59 11.00 24.92 -0.99
C ARG A 59 11.90 26.11 -0.66
N ASN A 60 12.96 26.28 -1.45
CA ASN A 60 13.98 27.31 -1.19
C ASN A 60 14.51 27.24 0.26
N ASN A 61 14.75 26.03 0.75
CA ASN A 61 15.23 25.73 2.11
C ASN A 61 14.25 26.11 3.25
N VAL A 62 13.01 26.46 2.94
CA VAL A 62 11.96 26.73 3.92
C VAL A 62 11.00 25.55 3.96
N LEU A 63 10.68 25.07 5.16
CA LEU A 63 9.70 24.00 5.34
C LEU A 63 8.31 24.49 4.93
N GLU A 64 7.72 23.85 3.92
CA GLU A 64 6.36 24.15 3.49
C GLU A 64 5.35 23.22 4.15
N PHE A 65 5.66 21.92 4.18
CA PHE A 65 4.82 20.97 4.90
C PHE A 65 5.61 19.75 5.39
N GLU A 66 5.02 19.06 6.34
CA GLU A 66 5.49 17.79 6.85
C GLU A 66 4.32 16.81 6.93
N ILE A 67 4.53 15.59 6.44
CA ILE A 67 3.61 14.48 6.68
C ILE A 67 4.26 13.46 7.63
N LYS A 68 3.47 12.89 8.51
CA LYS A 68 3.93 11.90 9.51
C LYS A 68 2.99 10.71 9.60
N LYS A 69 3.58 9.55 9.88
CA LYS A 69 2.86 8.33 10.27
C LYS A 69 3.21 8.00 11.70
N ASN A 70 2.26 8.19 12.61
CA ASN A 70 2.43 7.92 14.02
C ASN A 70 1.69 6.64 14.41
N SER A 71 2.41 5.71 15.05
CA SER A 71 1.78 4.51 15.63
C SER A 71 1.07 4.87 16.93
N LEU A 72 -0.17 4.42 17.05
CA LEU A 72 -0.95 4.49 18.29
C LEU A 72 -0.93 3.17 19.08
N GLY A 73 -0.15 2.18 18.62
CA GLY A 73 -0.21 0.81 19.11
C GLY A 73 -1.36 0.01 18.49
N HIS A 74 -1.37 -1.31 18.76
CA HIS A 74 -2.44 -2.22 18.30
C HIS A 74 -2.79 -2.08 16.81
N LYS A 75 -1.77 -1.91 15.95
CA LYS A 75 -1.90 -1.77 14.50
C LYS A 75 -2.69 -0.53 14.03
N LEU A 76 -2.91 0.45 14.91
CA LEU A 76 -3.51 1.74 14.57
C LEU A 76 -2.42 2.78 14.28
N TYR A 77 -2.65 3.56 13.24
CA TYR A 77 -1.73 4.58 12.75
C TYR A 77 -2.49 5.86 12.39
N ASN A 78 -1.98 6.99 12.86
CA ASN A 78 -2.43 8.30 12.41
C ASN A 78 -1.53 8.81 11.29
N LEU A 79 -2.14 9.33 10.25
CA LEU A 79 -1.46 10.16 9.26
C LEU A 79 -1.71 11.63 9.59
N LEU A 80 -0.63 12.40 9.68
CA LEU A 80 -0.67 13.81 10.04
C LEU A 80 -0.11 14.67 8.90
N TYR A 81 -0.73 15.82 8.70
CA TYR A 81 -0.24 16.89 7.83
C TYR A 81 0.02 18.13 8.68
N ASN A 82 1.25 18.61 8.74
CA ASN A 82 1.65 19.71 9.63
C ASN A 82 1.17 19.52 11.08
N ASN A 83 1.31 18.29 11.60
CA ASN A 83 0.84 17.85 12.93
C ASN A 83 -0.69 17.84 13.12
N HIS A 84 -1.49 18.12 12.09
CA HIS A 84 -2.94 17.97 12.13
C HIS A 84 -3.35 16.59 11.63
N LEU A 85 -4.29 15.94 12.33
CA LEU A 85 -4.81 14.63 11.93
C LEU A 85 -5.53 14.72 10.58
N LYS A 86 -5.07 13.94 9.60
CA LYS A 86 -5.73 13.77 8.30
C LYS A 86 -6.57 12.49 8.26
N SER A 87 -6.01 11.38 8.74
CA SER A 87 -6.71 10.09 8.73
C SER A 87 -6.12 9.13 9.77
N CYS A 88 -6.93 8.16 10.19
CA CYS A 88 -6.53 7.06 11.06
C CYS A 88 -6.74 5.73 10.33
N TRP A 89 -5.80 4.83 10.44
CA TRP A 89 -5.78 3.55 9.72
C TRP A 89 -5.51 2.39 10.65
N TYR A 90 -6.24 1.30 10.46
CA TYR A 90 -5.88 0.01 11.00
C TYR A 90 -5.14 -0.78 9.93
N ILE A 91 -3.90 -1.20 10.18
CA ILE A 91 -3.04 -1.87 9.21
C ILE A 91 -2.69 -3.26 9.72
N SER A 92 -2.98 -4.29 8.94
CA SER A 92 -2.65 -5.68 9.26
C SER A 92 -1.93 -6.36 8.11
N ASP A 93 -0.95 -7.17 8.48
CA ASP A 93 -0.14 -7.97 7.55
C ASP A 93 -0.60 -9.43 7.59
N SER A 94 -0.73 -10.04 6.42
CA SER A 94 -0.91 -11.47 6.22
C SER A 94 0.21 -12.00 5.34
N ILE A 95 0.57 -13.27 5.55
CA ILE A 95 1.59 -13.97 4.74
C ILE A 95 0.87 -14.98 3.83
N ALA A 96 1.22 -14.97 2.57
CA ALA A 96 0.83 -15.95 1.58
C ALA A 96 2.04 -16.81 1.19
N GLU A 97 1.89 -18.13 1.31
CA GLU A 97 2.92 -19.10 0.93
C GLU A 97 2.85 -19.36 -0.58
N ILE A 98 3.99 -19.42 -1.23
CA ILE A 98 4.10 -19.64 -2.67
C ILE A 98 4.41 -21.11 -2.93
N SER A 99 3.46 -21.83 -3.56
CA SER A 99 3.63 -23.25 -3.86
C SER A 99 4.74 -23.51 -4.87
N GLU A 100 5.34 -24.71 -4.85
CA GLU A 100 6.32 -25.12 -5.85
C GLU A 100 5.76 -25.06 -7.26
N SER A 101 4.51 -25.52 -7.44
CA SER A 101 3.85 -25.49 -8.74
C SER A 101 3.68 -24.08 -9.32
N LEU A 102 3.44 -23.09 -8.45
CA LEU A 102 3.41 -21.69 -8.89
C LEU A 102 4.82 -21.19 -9.24
N ARG A 103 5.82 -21.48 -8.40
CA ARG A 103 7.22 -21.12 -8.71
C ARG A 103 7.69 -21.69 -10.04
N ASP A 104 7.38 -22.94 -10.36
CA ASP A 104 7.70 -23.56 -11.64
C ASP A 104 7.07 -22.83 -12.83
N LYS A 105 5.87 -22.27 -12.66
CA LYS A 105 5.22 -21.41 -13.67
C LYS A 105 5.94 -20.06 -13.79
N LEU A 106 6.26 -19.43 -12.66
CA LEU A 106 6.94 -18.13 -12.64
C LEU A 106 8.35 -18.20 -13.26
N PHE A 107 9.08 -19.30 -13.06
CA PHE A 107 10.40 -19.48 -13.70
C PHE A 107 10.36 -19.55 -15.22
N LYS A 108 9.20 -19.86 -15.81
CA LYS A 108 9.01 -19.88 -17.28
C LYS A 108 8.74 -18.49 -17.86
N LEU A 109 8.39 -17.51 -17.01
CA LEU A 109 8.17 -16.14 -17.44
C LEU A 109 9.52 -15.43 -17.66
N SER A 110 9.55 -14.43 -18.54
CA SER A 110 10.68 -13.53 -18.69
C SER A 110 10.88 -12.68 -17.41
N ASP A 111 12.06 -12.08 -17.24
CA ASP A 111 12.33 -11.20 -16.09
C ASP A 111 11.56 -9.88 -16.18
N GLU A 112 11.09 -9.51 -17.38
CA GLU A 112 10.20 -8.37 -17.60
C GLU A 112 8.77 -8.67 -17.13
N GLU A 113 8.30 -9.92 -17.29
CA GLU A 113 6.96 -10.36 -16.85
C GLU A 113 6.91 -10.67 -15.36
N CYS A 114 8.00 -11.21 -14.81
CA CYS A 114 8.11 -11.50 -13.38
C CYS A 114 9.58 -11.33 -12.92
N PRO A 115 9.86 -10.35 -12.05
CA PRO A 115 11.22 -10.14 -11.52
C PRO A 115 11.77 -11.38 -10.83
N VAL A 116 13.08 -11.65 -10.98
CA VAL A 116 13.77 -12.82 -10.39
C VAL A 116 13.51 -12.95 -8.91
N LYS A 117 13.54 -11.83 -8.16
CA LYS A 117 13.23 -11.81 -6.72
C LYS A 117 11.88 -12.43 -6.36
N LEU A 118 10.86 -12.27 -7.24
CA LEU A 118 9.53 -12.83 -7.00
C LEU A 118 9.47 -14.31 -7.39
N LYS A 119 10.20 -14.71 -8.45
CA LYS A 119 10.31 -16.13 -8.86
C LYS A 119 10.95 -16.98 -7.76
N GLU A 120 11.94 -16.45 -7.06
CA GLU A 120 12.68 -17.14 -5.98
C GLU A 120 11.96 -17.06 -4.62
N ALA A 121 10.92 -16.22 -4.48
CA ALA A 121 10.23 -16.05 -3.22
C ALA A 121 9.51 -17.33 -2.80
N GLN A 122 9.59 -17.67 -1.52
CA GLN A 122 8.81 -18.74 -0.90
C GLN A 122 7.51 -18.24 -0.29
N LYS A 123 7.46 -16.95 0.03
CA LYS A 123 6.29 -16.29 0.62
C LYS A 123 6.27 -14.83 0.22
N THR A 124 5.09 -14.24 0.23
CA THR A 124 4.90 -12.81 0.04
C THR A 124 3.99 -12.24 1.10
N LYS A 125 4.09 -10.93 1.30
CA LYS A 125 3.28 -10.21 2.27
C LYS A 125 2.13 -9.49 1.59
N ILE A 126 0.93 -9.65 2.13
CA ILE A 126 -0.26 -8.90 1.77
C ILE A 126 -0.62 -8.04 2.99
N THR A 127 -0.68 -6.74 2.81
CA THR A 127 -1.06 -5.79 3.86
C THR A 127 -2.42 -5.20 3.54
N PHE A 128 -3.33 -5.26 4.51
CA PHE A 128 -4.65 -4.64 4.45
C PHE A 128 -4.65 -3.37 5.30
N ALA A 129 -5.31 -2.33 4.82
CA ALA A 129 -5.51 -1.11 5.59
C ALA A 129 -6.96 -0.64 5.54
N ALA A 130 -7.61 -0.57 6.71
CA ALA A 130 -8.96 -0.05 6.89
C ALA A 130 -8.92 1.38 7.41
N LEU A 131 -9.71 2.26 6.81
CA LEU A 131 -9.89 3.63 7.26
C LEU A 131 -10.77 3.67 8.51
N ILE A 132 -10.35 4.46 9.49
CA ILE A 132 -11.09 4.69 10.73
C ILE A 132 -11.46 6.18 10.81
N THR A 133 -12.76 6.47 10.87
CA THR A 133 -13.28 7.83 11.02
C THR A 133 -14.16 7.89 12.26
N ASP A 134 -13.91 8.82 13.15
CA ASP A 134 -14.66 9.01 14.41
C ASP A 134 -14.79 7.73 15.23
N GLY A 135 -13.74 6.91 15.20
CA GLY A 135 -13.67 5.64 15.92
C GLY A 135 -14.44 4.48 15.28
N ASN A 136 -15.00 4.66 14.09
CA ASN A 136 -15.74 3.65 13.33
C ASN A 136 -15.01 3.26 12.04
N ILE A 137 -15.27 2.06 11.54
CA ILE A 137 -14.77 1.60 10.24
C ILE A 137 -15.49 2.33 9.12
N GLN A 138 -14.71 2.86 8.19
CA GLN A 138 -15.19 3.48 6.97
C GLN A 138 -14.82 2.62 5.76
N THR A 139 -15.81 2.30 4.93
CA THR A 139 -15.56 1.62 3.65
C THR A 139 -15.02 2.60 2.62
N LEU A 140 -14.11 2.12 1.79
CA LEU A 140 -13.61 2.87 0.63
C LEU A 140 -14.40 2.45 -0.63
N GLU A 141 -14.55 3.40 -1.53
CA GLU A 141 -15.03 3.13 -2.89
C GLU A 141 -13.86 3.21 -3.87
N ASN A 142 -13.68 2.16 -4.68
CA ASN A 142 -12.61 2.11 -5.68
C ASN A 142 -11.20 2.39 -5.09
N ALA A 143 -10.86 1.64 -4.03
CA ALA A 143 -9.57 1.79 -3.37
C ALA A 143 -8.40 1.61 -4.35
N ILE A 144 -7.35 2.41 -4.17
CA ILE A 144 -6.11 2.30 -4.94
C ILE A 144 -5.32 1.09 -4.45
N ILE A 145 -4.77 0.32 -5.38
CA ILE A 145 -3.78 -0.74 -5.08
C ILE A 145 -2.42 -0.10 -4.79
N TYR A 146 -1.73 -0.65 -3.80
CA TYR A 146 -0.39 -0.23 -3.43
C TYR A 146 0.65 -1.31 -3.75
N ASN A 147 1.78 -0.89 -4.24
CA ASN A 147 3.02 -1.64 -4.28
C ASN A 147 4.08 -0.79 -3.56
N TYR A 148 4.00 -0.77 -2.22
CA TYR A 148 4.66 0.14 -1.26
C TYR A 148 4.30 1.61 -1.45
N LEU A 149 4.28 2.11 -2.66
CA LEU A 149 3.79 3.43 -3.05
C LEU A 149 2.44 3.26 -3.77
N PRO A 150 1.60 4.31 -3.77
CA PRO A 150 0.32 4.26 -4.48
C PRO A 150 0.54 4.00 -5.97
N THR A 151 -0.33 3.20 -6.56
CA THR A 151 -0.44 3.07 -8.02
C THR A 151 -1.57 3.97 -8.52
N LYS A 152 -1.81 3.99 -9.83
CA LYS A 152 -3.03 4.59 -10.41
C LYS A 152 -4.15 3.56 -10.63
N VAL A 153 -3.93 2.34 -10.14
CA VAL A 153 -4.85 1.20 -10.34
C VAL A 153 -5.90 1.20 -9.23
N LYS A 154 -7.16 1.23 -9.61
CA LYS A 154 -8.31 1.17 -8.70
C LYS A 154 -9.05 -0.15 -8.85
N TYR A 155 -9.38 -0.75 -7.71
CA TYR A 155 -10.29 -1.88 -7.62
C TYR A 155 -11.37 -1.57 -6.60
N ASP A 156 -12.53 -2.21 -6.78
CA ASP A 156 -13.67 -2.07 -5.87
C ASP A 156 -13.44 -2.91 -4.58
N PHE A 157 -12.39 -2.55 -3.84
CA PHE A 157 -12.14 -3.05 -2.49
C PHE A 157 -12.61 -2.02 -1.46
N PRO A 158 -13.21 -2.46 -0.35
CA PRO A 158 -13.65 -1.56 0.74
C PRO A 158 -12.50 -1.14 1.67
N TYR A 159 -11.28 -1.55 1.37
CA TYR A 159 -10.03 -1.28 2.07
C TYR A 159 -8.87 -1.11 1.07
N ILE A 160 -7.75 -0.58 1.53
CA ILE A 160 -6.53 -0.55 0.72
C ILE A 160 -5.80 -1.89 0.84
N VAL A 161 -5.25 -2.36 -0.29
CA VAL A 161 -4.36 -3.52 -0.35
C VAL A 161 -2.99 -3.10 -0.83
N ASN A 162 -1.96 -3.57 -0.12
CA ASN A 162 -0.57 -3.42 -0.51
C ASN A 162 0.13 -4.78 -0.58
N SER A 163 0.82 -5.04 -1.68
CA SER A 163 1.66 -6.23 -1.88
C SER A 163 2.68 -5.97 -2.99
N ASP A 164 3.53 -6.98 -3.28
CA ASP A 164 4.52 -6.95 -4.37
C ASP A 164 3.85 -7.12 -5.75
N PHE A 165 2.86 -6.27 -6.09
CA PHE A 165 2.18 -6.34 -7.39
C PHE A 165 3.10 -5.99 -8.55
N ILE A 166 2.94 -6.70 -9.67
CA ILE A 166 3.62 -6.38 -10.93
C ILE A 166 2.72 -5.45 -11.74
N THR A 167 3.23 -4.25 -12.05
CA THR A 167 2.54 -3.20 -12.80
C THR A 167 3.28 -2.90 -14.11
N ASN A 168 2.63 -2.20 -15.04
CA ASN A 168 3.34 -1.52 -16.11
C ASN A 168 4.25 -0.40 -15.55
N ALA A 169 5.14 0.14 -16.40
CA ALA A 169 6.14 1.16 -15.99
C ALA A 169 5.50 2.43 -15.41
N GLU A 170 4.35 2.86 -15.95
CA GLU A 170 3.63 4.04 -15.47
C GLU A 170 2.78 3.78 -14.22
N ARG A 171 2.73 2.54 -13.72
CA ARG A 171 1.94 2.10 -12.55
C ARG A 171 0.43 2.37 -12.71
N THR A 172 -0.06 2.33 -13.97
CA THR A 172 -1.46 2.57 -14.31
C THR A 172 -2.28 1.30 -14.46
N GLN A 173 -1.60 0.14 -14.61
CA GLN A 173 -2.25 -1.16 -14.79
C GLN A 173 -1.46 -2.25 -14.06
N LEU A 174 -2.17 -3.24 -13.53
CA LEU A 174 -1.58 -4.51 -13.10
C LEU A 174 -1.39 -5.41 -14.31
N LEU A 175 -0.27 -6.11 -14.39
CA LEU A 175 -0.10 -7.15 -15.40
C LEU A 175 -1.02 -8.33 -15.10
N SER A 176 -1.67 -8.87 -16.12
CA SER A 176 -2.47 -10.10 -16.01
C SER A 176 -1.57 -11.30 -16.17
N ASN A 177 -0.88 -11.68 -15.09
CA ASN A 177 0.06 -12.79 -15.03
C ASN A 177 -0.19 -13.67 -13.81
N GLU A 178 0.47 -14.83 -13.77
CA GLU A 178 0.33 -15.84 -12.71
C GLU A 178 0.62 -15.28 -11.31
N TRP A 179 1.55 -14.31 -11.19
CA TRP A 179 1.88 -13.70 -9.92
C TRP A 179 0.73 -12.83 -9.38
N ASN A 180 0.20 -11.93 -10.19
CA ASN A 180 -0.90 -11.07 -9.78
C ASN A 180 -2.21 -11.86 -9.61
N GLU A 181 -2.44 -12.91 -10.41
CA GLU A 181 -3.55 -13.85 -10.23
C GLU A 181 -3.45 -14.54 -8.86
N PHE A 182 -2.26 -15.04 -8.49
CA PHE A 182 -2.00 -15.61 -7.16
C PHE A 182 -2.27 -14.59 -6.04
N LEU A 183 -1.81 -13.34 -6.18
CA LEU A 183 -2.08 -12.32 -5.17
C LEU A 183 -3.58 -12.07 -4.99
N PHE A 184 -4.34 -11.96 -6.08
CA PHE A 184 -5.80 -11.76 -6.00
C PHE A 184 -6.52 -12.93 -5.36
N TYR A 185 -6.11 -14.15 -5.68
CA TYR A 185 -6.62 -15.37 -5.02
C TYR A 185 -6.34 -15.35 -3.51
N GLU A 186 -5.11 -15.03 -3.10
CA GLU A 186 -4.74 -14.97 -1.69
C GLU A 186 -5.38 -13.77 -0.96
N ILE A 187 -5.57 -12.61 -1.60
CA ILE A 187 -6.31 -11.49 -1.02
C ILE A 187 -7.72 -11.92 -0.65
N ALA A 188 -8.41 -12.69 -1.51
CA ALA A 188 -9.75 -13.20 -1.23
C ALA A 188 -9.79 -14.09 0.02
N LYS A 189 -8.77 -14.91 0.23
CA LYS A 189 -8.66 -15.78 1.40
C LYS A 189 -8.27 -15.00 2.65
N LYS A 190 -7.22 -14.19 2.56
CA LYS A 190 -6.62 -13.46 3.68
C LYS A 190 -7.47 -12.30 4.19
N GLN A 191 -8.45 -11.82 3.42
CA GLN A 191 -9.42 -10.86 3.95
C GLN A 191 -10.18 -11.38 5.17
N PHE A 192 -10.45 -12.70 5.25
CA PHE A 192 -11.12 -13.28 6.41
C PHE A 192 -10.24 -13.22 7.66
N ASP A 193 -8.95 -13.53 7.54
CA ASP A 193 -7.99 -13.40 8.63
C ASP A 193 -7.96 -11.94 9.14
N PHE A 194 -7.93 -10.97 8.21
CA PHE A 194 -7.99 -9.54 8.50
C PHE A 194 -9.28 -9.14 9.23
N LEU A 195 -10.43 -9.63 8.77
CA LEU A 195 -11.72 -9.35 9.41
C LEU A 195 -11.83 -9.99 10.80
N ILE A 196 -11.36 -11.23 10.98
CA ILE A 196 -11.34 -11.92 12.27
C ILE A 196 -10.46 -11.13 13.26
N GLU A 197 -9.30 -10.66 12.81
CA GLU A 197 -8.43 -9.85 13.63
C GLU A 197 -9.10 -8.53 14.06
N LEU A 198 -9.73 -7.82 13.12
CA LEU A 198 -10.50 -6.61 13.42
C LEU A 198 -11.66 -6.87 14.38
N HIS A 199 -12.34 -8.01 14.25
CA HIS A 199 -13.44 -8.40 15.14
C HIS A 199 -13.00 -8.51 16.61
N SER A 200 -11.77 -8.95 16.85
CA SER A 200 -11.21 -9.03 18.20
C SER A 200 -10.96 -7.65 18.83
N THR A 201 -11.09 -6.59 18.05
CA THR A 201 -10.95 -5.20 18.49
C THR A 201 -12.31 -4.60 18.90
N LYS A 202 -12.37 -3.28 19.11
CA LYS A 202 -13.59 -2.55 19.43
C LYS A 202 -14.62 -2.48 18.30
N PHE A 203 -14.25 -2.82 17.06
CA PHE A 203 -15.11 -2.63 15.87
C PHE A 203 -16.20 -3.70 15.71
N LYS A 204 -16.04 -4.87 16.35
CA LYS A 204 -17.07 -5.94 16.37
C LYS A 204 -17.64 -6.23 14.95
N PHE A 205 -18.96 -6.08 14.80
CA PHE A 205 -19.68 -6.44 13.55
C PHE A 205 -19.59 -5.38 12.45
N ASP A 206 -19.12 -4.16 12.71
CA ASP A 206 -18.92 -3.13 11.67
C ASP A 206 -17.91 -3.59 10.61
N ILE A 207 -17.04 -4.54 10.97
CA ILE A 207 -16.08 -5.16 10.05
C ILE A 207 -16.74 -5.83 8.83
N LEU A 208 -17.99 -6.27 8.95
CA LEU A 208 -18.70 -6.93 7.83
C LEU A 208 -18.86 -6.01 6.62
N ARG A 209 -18.80 -4.70 6.81
CA ARG A 209 -18.75 -3.71 5.73
C ARG A 209 -17.48 -3.81 4.89
N LEU A 210 -16.41 -4.37 5.46
CA LEU A 210 -15.14 -4.58 4.77
C LEU A 210 -15.07 -5.91 4.02
N LEU A 211 -16.08 -6.78 4.13
CA LEU A 211 -16.09 -8.03 3.38
C LEU A 211 -16.29 -7.74 1.90
N LYS A 212 -15.25 -7.87 1.10
CA LYS A 212 -15.36 -7.82 -0.35
C LYS A 212 -16.07 -9.06 -0.87
N SER A 213 -17.21 -8.83 -1.46
CA SER A 213 -17.98 -9.86 -2.15
C SER A 213 -17.34 -10.22 -3.50
N LYS A 214 -17.89 -11.25 -4.13
CA LYS A 214 -17.54 -11.68 -5.48
C LYS A 214 -17.62 -10.51 -6.48
N PHE A 215 -16.65 -10.40 -7.37
CA PHE A 215 -16.72 -9.49 -8.50
C PHE A 215 -17.81 -9.94 -9.50
N SER A 216 -18.47 -8.98 -10.15
CA SER A 216 -19.46 -9.26 -11.18
C SER A 216 -18.86 -10.04 -12.35
N THR A 217 -19.59 -11.02 -12.86
CA THR A 217 -19.16 -11.83 -14.00
C THR A 217 -19.22 -11.08 -15.35
N TYR A 218 -19.92 -9.95 -15.43
CA TYR A 218 -20.09 -9.21 -16.69
C TYR A 218 -18.86 -8.43 -17.15
N SER A 219 -17.95 -8.10 -16.24
CA SER A 219 -16.71 -7.35 -16.54
C SER A 219 -15.48 -8.00 -15.90
N ILE A 220 -15.46 -9.35 -15.92
CA ILE A 220 -14.46 -10.09 -15.19
C ILE A 220 -13.20 -10.23 -16.05
N ASP A 221 -12.07 -9.89 -15.46
CA ASP A 221 -10.73 -10.21 -15.95
C ASP A 221 -10.14 -11.40 -15.18
N LYS A 222 -8.95 -11.85 -15.56
CA LYS A 222 -8.28 -12.97 -14.91
C LYS A 222 -8.02 -12.73 -13.42
N LEU A 223 -7.68 -11.50 -13.03
CA LEU A 223 -7.41 -11.13 -11.63
C LEU A 223 -8.70 -11.23 -10.80
N LYS A 224 -9.81 -10.71 -11.32
CA LYS A 224 -11.13 -10.84 -10.68
C LYS A 224 -11.59 -12.28 -10.61
N SER A 225 -11.32 -13.09 -11.65
CA SER A 225 -11.60 -14.52 -11.66
C SER A 225 -10.83 -15.25 -10.56
N ALA A 226 -9.54 -14.96 -10.42
CA ALA A 226 -8.71 -15.54 -9.37
C ALA A 226 -9.20 -15.16 -7.96
N PHE A 227 -9.60 -13.89 -7.74
CA PHE A 227 -10.23 -13.48 -6.49
C PHE A 227 -11.51 -14.27 -6.20
N ASN A 228 -12.42 -14.36 -7.18
CA ASN A 228 -13.67 -15.09 -7.02
C ASN A 228 -13.45 -16.58 -6.70
N LEU A 229 -12.42 -17.20 -7.28
CA LEU A 229 -12.03 -18.58 -6.99
C LEU A 229 -11.58 -18.71 -5.53
N GLY A 230 -10.63 -17.88 -5.09
CA GLY A 230 -10.14 -17.89 -3.71
C GLY A 230 -11.25 -17.66 -2.69
N LEU A 231 -12.18 -16.73 -2.99
CA LEU A 231 -13.36 -16.48 -2.15
C LEU A 231 -14.25 -17.74 -2.05
N SER A 232 -14.56 -18.37 -3.19
CA SER A 232 -15.43 -19.54 -3.24
C SER A 232 -14.85 -20.73 -2.46
N GLU A 233 -13.56 -20.97 -2.60
CA GLU A 233 -12.87 -22.05 -1.87
C GLU A 233 -12.86 -21.82 -0.35
N THR A 234 -12.69 -20.55 0.07
CA THR A 234 -12.68 -20.23 1.51
C THR A 234 -14.06 -20.37 2.16
N ILE A 235 -15.13 -20.06 1.42
CA ILE A 235 -16.50 -20.18 1.94
C ILE A 235 -16.97 -21.63 1.95
N SER A 236 -16.42 -22.47 1.05
CA SER A 236 -16.84 -23.88 0.92
C SER A 236 -16.15 -24.83 1.90
N ASN A 237 -15.08 -24.40 2.57
CA ASN A 237 -14.32 -25.09 3.60
C ASN A 237 -14.71 -24.62 5.01
#